data_a243c17a2f162543a0e89adf97fc2bef
#
_entry.id   a243c17a2f162543a0e89adf97fc2bef
#
_cell.length_a   1.000
_cell.length_b   1.000
_cell.length_c   1.000
_cell.angle_alpha   90.00
_cell.angle_beta   90.00
_cell.angle_gamma   90.00
#
_symmetry.space_group_name_H-M   'P 1'
#
loop_
_entity.id
_entity.type
_entity.pdbx_description
1 polymer ?
#
loop_
_entity_poly.entity_id
_entity_poly.type
_entity_poly.pdbx_seq_one_letter_code
_entity_poly.pdbx_strand_id
1 'polypeptide(L)'
;MVHRPRLTRTRLLAGLLAGASAIASGASAQSDEEGFPIEHETIRARCAACHLPDSDGRMSRISFERKTPEGWQGSLQRMISLNGVTLAPEEAREIVKYLSDHQGLAPEELRPGLFEVERRMIDHRYLADTDVEFTCIQCHSMGRVITQRRTREEWELLMSTHRGYYPLADFQAFLRMGPTPDQPGPDGAPPDTRQPMERAVDHLSEAFPLHTPEWAAWSATMRPPRLEGTWVMSGHQPGRGAAYGTVTMGDGGEQDAFVTRASYTYPATRETVTRRGRGLVYTGYQWRGRSFESDEADGAMREVMVVERGMNEISGRWFRGDYDEIGMDVRLTRVAGSPVVAGVHPRALQLGGGEREVRIFGAGFADGVGPGDVDLGPGLTVNRVVSASSEEIALNVTLAPDAVPGGRDVFVGGASLAQAVVVHDGIDRIQVLPRTGMARVGGIVFPKGYQQFEAVAFDDGPDGRPSSDDDLELGPVEVDWSLEEYAATFDDNDIEFVGSIDQTGLFVPAADGPNPDRDRNRNNVGDVWVVATLAQDDNGDRPLRARAHLVVTVPLYLLFDAGANVSTGASPDPAASASGRGSRTPGPNPGMGGSPR
;
A
#
# COMPACT_ATOMS: atom_id res chain seq x y z
N MET A 1 -76.80 0.64 27.05
CA MET A 1 -77.59 1.66 26.29
C MET A 1 -76.94 1.75 24.93
N VAL A 2 -77.43 1.01 23.93
CA VAL A 2 -78.45 1.39 22.95
C VAL A 2 -77.98 2.66 22.16
N HIS A 3 -77.54 2.60 20.92
CA HIS A 3 -78.35 2.53 19.72
C HIS A 3 -77.49 2.27 18.47
N ARG A 4 -77.88 1.28 17.68
CA ARG A 4 -77.77 1.29 16.21
C ARG A 4 -79.06 1.98 15.64
N PRO A 5 -79.07 2.57 14.44
CA PRO A 5 -79.54 1.78 13.30
C PRO A 5 -79.02 2.13 11.89
N ARG A 6 -79.08 1.13 11.05
CA ARG A 6 -79.76 0.93 9.73
C ARG A 6 -79.15 1.58 8.46
N LEU A 7 -78.64 0.74 7.64
CA LEU A 7 -78.91 0.32 6.26
C LEU A 7 -79.72 1.32 5.34
N THR A 8 -79.08 1.62 4.18
CA THR A 8 -79.85 1.69 2.92
C THR A 8 -79.02 1.11 1.76
N ARG A 9 -79.60 0.19 1.04
CA ARG A 9 -79.17 -0.45 -0.20
C ARG A 9 -79.49 0.49 -1.37
N THR A 10 -78.60 0.60 -2.37
CA THR A 10 -78.97 0.83 -3.74
C THR A 10 -78.04 0.05 -4.68
N ARG A 11 -78.72 -0.44 -5.72
CA ARG A 11 -78.33 -1.53 -6.60
C ARG A 11 -77.51 -1.07 -7.81
N LEU A 12 -76.63 -1.97 -8.28
CA LEU A 12 -76.32 -2.42 -9.65
C LEU A 12 -76.05 -1.38 -10.74
N LEU A 13 -74.78 -1.53 -11.28
CA LEU A 13 -74.66 -1.73 -12.73
C LEU A 13 -73.44 -2.61 -12.99
N ALA A 14 -73.67 -3.71 -13.70
CA ALA A 14 -72.62 -4.65 -14.16
C ALA A 14 -71.95 -4.06 -15.39
N GLY A 15 -70.65 -4.04 -15.38
CA GLY A 15 -69.75 -3.80 -16.53
C GLY A 15 -68.67 -4.88 -16.61
N LEU A 16 -68.90 -5.81 -17.54
CA LEU A 16 -67.86 -6.76 -17.91
C LEU A 16 -66.69 -5.99 -18.53
N LEU A 17 -65.53 -6.05 -17.89
CA LEU A 17 -64.23 -5.77 -18.51
C LEU A 17 -63.37 -7.01 -18.37
N ALA A 18 -63.10 -7.63 -19.52
CA ALA A 18 -62.19 -8.76 -19.66
C ALA A 18 -60.79 -8.36 -19.15
N GLY A 19 -60.38 -8.96 -18.05
CA GLY A 19 -59.03 -8.84 -17.53
C GLY A 19 -58.08 -9.65 -18.38
N ALA A 20 -57.29 -8.99 -19.21
CA ALA A 20 -56.07 -9.56 -19.74
C ALA A 20 -55.06 -9.63 -18.58
N SER A 21 -54.91 -10.81 -17.99
CA SER A 21 -53.75 -11.11 -17.10
C SER A 21 -52.47 -11.03 -17.93
N ALA A 22 -51.85 -9.88 -17.93
CA ALA A 22 -50.46 -9.78 -18.32
C ALA A 22 -49.65 -10.57 -17.26
N ILE A 23 -49.28 -11.78 -17.60
CA ILE A 23 -48.17 -12.47 -16.96
C ILE A 23 -46.95 -11.60 -17.25
N ALA A 24 -46.62 -10.72 -16.31
CA ALA A 24 -45.28 -10.13 -16.26
C ALA A 24 -44.32 -11.29 -16.01
N SER A 25 -43.84 -11.87 -17.11
CA SER A 25 -42.60 -12.61 -17.08
C SER A 25 -41.58 -11.64 -16.48
N GLY A 26 -41.18 -11.88 -15.26
CA GLY A 26 -39.98 -11.28 -14.72
C GLY A 26 -38.80 -11.70 -15.60
N ALA A 27 -38.59 -10.96 -16.69
CA ALA A 27 -37.30 -10.87 -17.28
C ALA A 27 -36.43 -10.31 -16.15
N SER A 28 -35.61 -11.16 -15.54
CA SER A 28 -34.39 -10.71 -14.93
C SER A 28 -33.76 -9.82 -15.98
N ALA A 29 -33.82 -8.51 -15.78
CA ALA A 29 -32.98 -7.61 -16.48
C ALA A 29 -31.56 -7.99 -15.96
N GLN A 30 -30.90 -8.94 -16.64
CA GLN A 30 -29.48 -8.85 -16.79
C GLN A 30 -29.29 -7.44 -17.34
N SER A 31 -28.86 -6.53 -16.47
CA SER A 31 -28.29 -5.28 -16.94
C SER A 31 -27.11 -5.73 -17.80
N ASP A 32 -27.23 -5.61 -19.12
CA ASP A 32 -26.09 -5.60 -20.00
C ASP A 32 -25.22 -4.48 -19.45
N GLU A 33 -24.23 -4.84 -18.63
CA GLU A 33 -23.30 -3.86 -18.05
C GLU A 33 -22.58 -3.23 -19.21
N GLU A 34 -22.96 -2.00 -19.50
CA GLU A 34 -22.47 -1.28 -20.67
C GLU A 34 -20.98 -0.98 -20.49
N GLY A 35 -20.13 -1.51 -21.37
CA GLY A 35 -18.70 -1.27 -21.36
C GLY A 35 -18.35 0.15 -21.77
N PHE A 36 -17.14 0.58 -21.47
CA PHE A 36 -16.60 1.89 -21.83
C PHE A 36 -16.12 1.91 -23.28
N PRO A 37 -16.53 2.83 -24.14
CA PRO A 37 -16.01 2.95 -25.50
C PRO A 37 -14.53 3.34 -25.47
N ILE A 38 -13.74 2.78 -26.39
CA ILE A 38 -12.31 3.08 -26.56
C ILE A 38 -12.15 4.01 -27.77
N GLU A 39 -11.78 5.25 -27.53
CA GLU A 39 -11.59 6.24 -28.59
C GLU A 39 -10.10 6.43 -29.00
N HIS A 40 -9.17 5.85 -28.25
CA HIS A 40 -7.74 6.02 -28.44
C HIS A 40 -7.22 5.27 -29.68
N GLU A 41 -6.61 6.00 -30.60
CA GLU A 41 -6.18 5.49 -31.89
C GLU A 41 -5.14 4.35 -31.76
N THR A 42 -4.13 4.51 -30.91
CA THR A 42 -3.08 3.51 -30.70
C THR A 42 -3.67 2.21 -30.15
N ILE A 43 -4.63 2.28 -29.21
CA ILE A 43 -5.29 1.08 -28.68
C ILE A 43 -6.07 0.36 -29.78
N ARG A 44 -6.85 1.10 -30.58
CA ARG A 44 -7.58 0.54 -31.71
C ARG A 44 -6.64 -0.11 -32.73
N ALA A 45 -5.54 0.56 -33.08
CA ALA A 45 -4.59 0.04 -34.05
C ALA A 45 -3.83 -1.19 -33.59
N ARG A 46 -3.46 -1.25 -32.31
CA ARG A 46 -2.60 -2.32 -31.76
C ARG A 46 -3.38 -3.50 -31.17
N CYS A 47 -4.60 -3.27 -30.72
CA CYS A 47 -5.35 -4.26 -29.93
C CYS A 47 -6.57 -4.84 -30.66
N ALA A 48 -7.14 -4.15 -31.67
CA ALA A 48 -8.39 -4.55 -32.33
C ALA A 48 -8.32 -5.90 -33.08
N ALA A 49 -7.13 -6.38 -33.42
CA ALA A 49 -6.99 -7.69 -34.06
C ALA A 49 -7.42 -8.87 -33.16
N CYS A 50 -7.29 -8.70 -31.84
CA CYS A 50 -7.68 -9.70 -30.84
C CYS A 50 -8.86 -9.24 -29.96
N HIS A 51 -8.95 -7.95 -29.68
CA HIS A 51 -10.02 -7.33 -28.91
C HIS A 51 -10.99 -6.62 -29.87
N LEU A 52 -11.92 -7.39 -30.45
CA LEU A 52 -12.78 -6.89 -31.51
C LEU A 52 -13.67 -5.74 -31.00
N PRO A 53 -13.73 -4.61 -31.73
CA PRO A 53 -14.64 -3.54 -31.42
C PRO A 53 -16.06 -3.87 -31.87
N ASP A 54 -17.06 -3.43 -31.08
CA ASP A 54 -18.47 -3.45 -31.48
C ASP A 54 -18.86 -2.15 -32.21
N SER A 55 -20.18 -2.00 -32.53
CA SER A 55 -20.72 -0.83 -33.23
C SER A 55 -20.56 0.47 -32.41
N ASP A 56 -20.48 0.37 -31.09
CA ASP A 56 -20.40 1.52 -30.19
C ASP A 56 -18.95 1.84 -29.78
N GLY A 57 -17.98 1.13 -30.40
CA GLY A 57 -16.55 1.32 -30.16
C GLY A 57 -16.04 0.66 -28.88
N ARG A 58 -16.82 -0.23 -28.26
CA ARG A 58 -16.38 -1.01 -27.11
C ARG A 58 -15.57 -2.21 -27.60
N MET A 59 -14.41 -2.43 -26.98
CA MET A 59 -13.50 -3.51 -27.35
C MET A 59 -13.63 -4.65 -26.35
N SER A 60 -13.79 -5.88 -26.85
CA SER A 60 -13.91 -7.09 -26.01
C SER A 60 -12.80 -7.14 -24.95
N ARG A 61 -13.14 -7.52 -23.74
CA ARG A 61 -12.29 -7.54 -22.55
C ARG A 61 -11.89 -6.15 -22.03
N ILE A 62 -11.27 -5.30 -22.88
CA ILE A 62 -10.72 -4.01 -22.45
C ILE A 62 -11.80 -3.07 -21.93
N SER A 63 -12.93 -2.98 -22.61
CA SER A 63 -14.03 -2.06 -22.29
C SER A 63 -14.82 -2.45 -21.03
N PHE A 64 -14.64 -3.67 -20.53
CA PHE A 64 -15.46 -4.25 -19.47
C PHE A 64 -14.70 -4.45 -18.17
N GLU A 65 -13.62 -3.70 -17.99
CA GLU A 65 -12.82 -3.70 -16.77
C GLU A 65 -12.28 -2.30 -16.46
N ARG A 66 -12.09 -2.02 -15.16
CA ARG A 66 -11.43 -0.82 -14.62
C ARG A 66 -10.34 -1.25 -13.66
N LYS A 67 -9.20 -0.55 -13.65
CA LYS A 67 -8.01 -0.92 -12.86
C LYS A 67 -7.19 0.29 -12.44
N THR A 68 -6.30 0.05 -11.50
CA THR A 68 -5.18 0.97 -11.22
C THR A 68 -4.20 1.02 -12.40
N PRO A 69 -3.32 2.03 -12.46
CA PRO A 69 -2.23 2.06 -13.44
C PRO A 69 -1.40 0.78 -13.45
N GLU A 70 -1.09 0.21 -12.29
CA GLU A 70 -0.37 -1.07 -12.14
C GLU A 70 -1.15 -2.24 -12.75
N GLY A 71 -2.46 -2.25 -12.53
CA GLY A 71 -3.35 -3.26 -13.10
C GLY A 71 -3.34 -3.22 -14.63
N TRP A 72 -3.39 -2.02 -15.23
CA TRP A 72 -3.29 -1.83 -16.68
C TRP A 72 -1.90 -2.17 -17.21
N GLN A 73 -0.84 -1.76 -16.52
CA GLN A 73 0.53 -2.15 -16.85
C GLN A 73 0.71 -3.66 -16.89
N GLY A 74 0.22 -4.36 -15.85
CA GLY A 74 0.29 -5.81 -15.78
C GLY A 74 -0.50 -6.51 -16.90
N SER A 75 -1.65 -5.94 -17.32
CA SER A 75 -2.39 -6.44 -18.48
C SER A 75 -1.61 -6.26 -19.77
N LEU A 76 -1.05 -5.06 -19.99
CA LEU A 76 -0.25 -4.76 -21.16
C LEU A 76 1.01 -5.62 -21.24
N GLN A 77 1.69 -5.84 -20.12
CA GLN A 77 2.85 -6.71 -20.04
C GLN A 77 2.54 -8.16 -20.44
N ARG A 78 1.36 -8.68 -20.04
CA ARG A 78 0.92 -10.01 -20.49
C ARG A 78 0.66 -10.05 -21.99
N MET A 79 0.10 -8.97 -22.58
CA MET A 79 -0.09 -8.89 -24.03
C MET A 79 1.25 -8.90 -24.76
N ILE A 80 2.26 -8.21 -24.25
CA ILE A 80 3.60 -8.18 -24.83
C ILE A 80 4.30 -9.53 -24.66
N SER A 81 4.38 -10.05 -23.43
CA SER A 81 5.22 -11.21 -23.11
C SER A 81 4.61 -12.55 -23.50
N LEU A 82 3.28 -12.68 -23.47
CA LEU A 82 2.58 -13.95 -23.70
C LEU A 82 1.79 -13.99 -25.01
N ASN A 83 1.40 -12.83 -25.55
CA ASN A 83 0.56 -12.75 -26.74
C ASN A 83 1.25 -12.07 -27.93
N GLY A 84 2.53 -11.73 -27.80
CA GLY A 84 3.38 -11.26 -28.90
C GLY A 84 3.07 -9.85 -29.40
N VAL A 85 2.36 -9.03 -28.62
CA VAL A 85 2.12 -7.62 -28.96
C VAL A 85 3.44 -6.86 -28.90
N THR A 86 3.72 -6.06 -29.92
CA THR A 86 4.90 -5.19 -29.96
C THR A 86 4.46 -3.73 -29.85
N LEU A 87 4.99 -3.03 -28.86
CA LEU A 87 4.73 -1.62 -28.57
C LEU A 87 6.04 -0.87 -28.36
N ALA A 88 6.11 0.37 -28.82
CA ALA A 88 7.14 1.28 -28.36
C ALA A 88 6.87 1.69 -26.90
N PRO A 89 7.90 2.03 -26.11
CA PRO A 89 7.72 2.46 -24.72
C PRO A 89 6.73 3.62 -24.56
N GLU A 90 6.74 4.55 -25.51
CA GLU A 90 5.84 5.71 -25.55
C GLU A 90 4.39 5.27 -25.76
N GLU A 91 4.14 4.37 -26.73
CA GLU A 91 2.81 3.80 -26.97
C GLU A 91 2.28 3.07 -25.72
N ALA A 92 3.14 2.32 -25.04
CA ALA A 92 2.77 1.63 -23.80
C ALA A 92 2.36 2.61 -22.69
N ARG A 93 3.09 3.73 -22.54
CA ARG A 93 2.75 4.79 -21.59
C ARG A 93 1.42 5.45 -21.90
N GLU A 94 1.22 5.83 -23.15
CA GLU A 94 -0.03 6.45 -23.62
C GLU A 94 -1.23 5.55 -23.38
N ILE A 95 -1.11 4.26 -23.69
CA ILE A 95 -2.17 3.28 -23.45
C ILE A 95 -2.50 3.17 -21.96
N VAL A 96 -1.49 3.02 -21.09
CA VAL A 96 -1.71 2.95 -19.64
C VAL A 96 -2.32 4.24 -19.11
N LYS A 97 -1.85 5.41 -19.57
CA LYS A 97 -2.40 6.71 -19.17
C LYS A 97 -3.87 6.83 -19.56
N TYR A 98 -4.18 6.57 -20.83
CA TYR A 98 -5.55 6.64 -21.34
C TYR A 98 -6.49 5.70 -20.56
N LEU A 99 -6.12 4.42 -20.43
CA LEU A 99 -6.96 3.44 -19.74
C LEU A 99 -7.13 3.76 -18.25
N SER A 100 -6.08 4.25 -17.60
CA SER A 100 -6.18 4.67 -16.20
C SER A 100 -7.10 5.86 -16.02
N ASP A 101 -7.09 6.83 -16.93
CA ASP A 101 -7.90 8.04 -16.81
C ASP A 101 -9.37 7.79 -17.16
N HIS A 102 -9.66 6.91 -18.12
CA HIS A 102 -11.01 6.66 -18.59
C HIS A 102 -11.67 5.43 -17.94
N GLN A 103 -10.87 4.50 -17.46
CA GLN A 103 -11.28 3.23 -16.85
C GLN A 103 -10.44 2.93 -15.60
N GLY A 104 -10.21 3.96 -14.78
CA GLY A 104 -9.52 3.88 -13.49
C GLY A 104 -10.47 3.59 -12.33
N LEU A 105 -10.01 3.90 -11.14
CA LEU A 105 -10.78 3.79 -9.89
C LEU A 105 -11.00 5.17 -9.28
N ALA A 106 -12.12 5.36 -8.61
CA ALA A 106 -12.33 6.52 -7.75
C ALA A 106 -11.46 6.42 -6.48
N PRO A 107 -11.15 7.53 -5.80
CA PRO A 107 -10.37 7.50 -4.55
C PRO A 107 -10.97 6.59 -3.48
N GLU A 108 -12.28 6.56 -3.36
CA GLU A 108 -13.01 5.73 -2.41
C GLU A 108 -12.88 4.23 -2.73
N GLU A 109 -12.86 3.88 -4.01
CA GLU A 109 -12.67 2.50 -4.48
C GLU A 109 -11.23 2.00 -4.30
N LEU A 110 -10.25 2.91 -4.42
CA LEU A 110 -8.84 2.58 -4.26
C LEU A 110 -8.43 2.45 -2.79
N ARG A 111 -9.01 3.27 -1.90
CA ARG A 111 -8.59 3.38 -0.50
C ARG A 111 -8.39 2.05 0.24
N PRO A 112 -9.30 1.06 0.14
CA PRO A 112 -9.12 -0.22 0.81
C PRO A 112 -7.92 -1.03 0.32
N GLY A 113 -7.52 -0.83 -0.94
CA GLY A 113 -6.40 -1.51 -1.58
C GLY A 113 -5.21 -0.60 -1.86
N LEU A 114 -5.19 0.60 -1.26
CA LEU A 114 -4.11 1.56 -1.45
C LEU A 114 -2.77 0.95 -0.99
N PHE A 115 -1.79 0.94 -1.89
CA PHE A 115 -0.49 0.29 -1.72
C PHE A 115 -0.50 -1.25 -1.61
N GLU A 116 -1.66 -1.90 -1.61
CA GLU A 116 -1.74 -3.37 -1.50
C GLU A 116 -1.10 -4.10 -2.68
N VAL A 117 -1.12 -3.48 -3.87
CA VAL A 117 -0.42 -4.01 -5.06
C VAL A 117 1.09 -4.06 -4.86
N GLU A 118 1.61 -3.15 -4.03
CA GLU A 118 3.03 -2.99 -3.72
C GLU A 118 3.46 -3.77 -2.48
N ARG A 119 2.52 -4.46 -1.81
CA ARG A 119 2.77 -5.23 -0.59
C ARG A 119 2.89 -6.72 -0.85
N ARG A 120 3.50 -7.42 0.11
CA ARG A 120 3.53 -8.87 0.13
C ARG A 120 2.21 -9.43 0.64
N MET A 121 1.95 -10.71 0.31
CA MET A 121 0.71 -11.41 0.64
C MET A 121 0.35 -11.38 2.12
N ILE A 122 1.35 -11.43 3.00
CA ILE A 122 1.13 -11.59 4.44
C ILE A 122 0.61 -10.32 5.13
N ASP A 123 0.74 -9.15 4.49
CA ASP A 123 0.46 -7.85 5.11
C ASP A 123 -1.00 -7.42 4.97
N HIS A 124 -1.77 -8.11 4.14
CA HIS A 124 -3.16 -7.73 3.87
C HIS A 124 -4.17 -8.68 4.51
N ARG A 125 -5.30 -8.11 4.92
CA ARG A 125 -6.47 -8.83 5.43
C ARG A 125 -7.73 -8.34 4.72
N TYR A 126 -8.45 -9.27 4.11
CA TYR A 126 -9.75 -9.00 3.50
C TYR A 126 -10.86 -9.65 4.33
N LEU A 127 -11.44 -8.87 5.24
CA LEU A 127 -12.39 -9.39 6.24
C LEU A 127 -13.81 -9.55 5.71
N ALA A 128 -14.13 -9.01 4.55
CA ALA A 128 -15.48 -9.09 3.97
C ALA A 128 -15.87 -10.52 3.58
N ASP A 129 -14.91 -11.31 3.08
CA ASP A 129 -15.07 -12.73 2.81
C ASP A 129 -13.72 -13.45 2.94
N THR A 130 -13.55 -14.16 4.07
CA THR A 130 -12.29 -14.84 4.39
C THR A 130 -12.02 -16.07 3.51
N ASP A 131 -13.04 -16.70 2.93
CA ASP A 131 -12.86 -17.82 2.02
C ASP A 131 -12.40 -17.34 0.64
N VAL A 132 -12.92 -16.19 0.19
CA VAL A 132 -12.43 -15.51 -1.02
C VAL A 132 -11.01 -15.01 -0.81
N GLU A 133 -10.71 -14.40 0.34
CA GLU A 133 -9.34 -14.03 0.70
C GLU A 133 -8.40 -15.24 0.59
N PHE A 134 -8.71 -16.34 1.29
CA PHE A 134 -7.88 -17.54 1.27
C PHE A 134 -7.70 -18.12 -0.13
N THR A 135 -8.72 -18.05 -0.97
CA THR A 135 -8.65 -18.50 -2.37
C THR A 135 -7.64 -17.67 -3.17
N CYS A 136 -7.62 -16.35 -3.00
CA CYS A 136 -6.83 -15.43 -3.82
C CYS A 136 -5.39 -15.25 -3.34
N ILE A 137 -5.15 -15.20 -2.02
CA ILE A 137 -3.83 -14.86 -1.45
C ILE A 137 -2.78 -15.97 -1.57
N GLN A 138 -3.14 -17.15 -2.05
CA GLN A 138 -2.19 -18.25 -2.23
C GLN A 138 -1.07 -17.93 -3.25
N CYS A 139 -1.27 -16.94 -4.11
CA CYS A 139 -0.33 -16.61 -5.17
C CYS A 139 0.05 -15.12 -5.22
N HIS A 140 -0.82 -14.22 -4.78
CA HIS A 140 -0.60 -12.76 -4.80
C HIS A 140 -1.42 -12.05 -3.73
N SER A 141 -1.12 -10.79 -3.44
CA SER A 141 -1.87 -10.01 -2.47
C SER A 141 -3.34 -9.83 -2.88
N MET A 142 -4.22 -9.68 -1.89
CA MET A 142 -5.63 -9.35 -2.14
C MET A 142 -5.78 -7.97 -2.80
N GLY A 143 -4.82 -7.09 -2.64
CA GLY A 143 -4.78 -5.78 -3.28
C GLY A 143 -4.93 -5.84 -4.80
N ARG A 144 -4.39 -6.87 -5.45
CA ARG A 144 -4.57 -7.10 -6.90
C ARG A 144 -5.99 -7.41 -7.29
N VAL A 145 -6.77 -7.94 -6.38
CA VAL A 145 -8.18 -8.29 -6.59
C VAL A 145 -9.07 -7.08 -6.36
N ILE A 146 -8.95 -6.46 -5.19
CA ILE A 146 -9.84 -5.37 -4.75
C ILE A 146 -9.60 -4.04 -5.50
N THR A 147 -8.48 -3.91 -6.18
CA THR A 147 -8.15 -2.76 -7.04
C THR A 147 -8.57 -2.94 -8.51
N GLN A 148 -9.59 -3.73 -8.75
CA GLN A 148 -10.21 -3.94 -10.05
C GLN A 148 -11.72 -3.83 -9.94
N ARG A 149 -12.37 -3.51 -11.06
CA ARG A 149 -13.83 -3.53 -11.25
C ARG A 149 -14.10 -4.20 -12.58
N ARG A 150 -15.07 -5.11 -12.62
CA ARG A 150 -15.38 -5.88 -13.82
C ARG A 150 -16.86 -6.19 -13.91
N THR A 151 -17.33 -6.49 -15.12
CA THR A 151 -18.60 -7.19 -15.28
C THR A 151 -18.46 -8.63 -14.71
N ARG A 152 -19.59 -9.26 -14.41
CA ARG A 152 -19.58 -10.68 -13.99
C ARG A 152 -18.87 -11.57 -15.01
N GLU A 153 -19.18 -11.40 -16.29
CA GLU A 153 -18.54 -12.15 -17.37
C GLU A 153 -17.01 -11.98 -17.37
N GLU A 154 -16.52 -10.76 -17.14
CA GLU A 154 -15.09 -10.49 -17.08
C GLU A 154 -14.41 -11.07 -15.82
N TRP A 155 -15.14 -11.23 -14.70
CA TRP A 155 -14.63 -12.00 -13.57
C TRP A 155 -14.52 -13.50 -13.92
N GLU A 156 -15.50 -14.09 -14.59
CA GLU A 156 -15.47 -15.47 -15.07
C GLU A 156 -14.32 -15.70 -16.07
N LEU A 157 -14.14 -14.80 -17.02
CA LEU A 157 -13.04 -14.83 -17.99
C LEU A 157 -11.67 -14.65 -17.34
N LEU A 158 -11.58 -13.86 -16.26
CA LEU A 158 -10.35 -13.75 -15.47
C LEU A 158 -10.00 -15.08 -14.79
N MET A 159 -10.98 -15.81 -14.24
CA MET A 159 -10.74 -17.15 -13.69
C MET A 159 -10.26 -18.13 -14.77
N SER A 160 -10.85 -18.06 -15.97
CA SER A 160 -10.38 -18.85 -17.13
C SER A 160 -8.95 -18.48 -17.53
N THR A 161 -8.59 -17.19 -17.43
CA THR A 161 -7.22 -16.73 -17.68
C THR A 161 -6.23 -17.31 -16.66
N HIS A 162 -6.61 -17.39 -15.38
CA HIS A 162 -5.80 -18.05 -14.35
C HIS A 162 -5.53 -19.52 -14.71
N ARG A 163 -6.57 -20.26 -15.09
CA ARG A 163 -6.42 -21.66 -15.51
C ARG A 163 -5.49 -21.82 -16.72
N GLY A 164 -5.58 -20.92 -17.68
CA GLY A 164 -4.74 -20.95 -18.89
C GLY A 164 -3.27 -20.67 -18.63
N TYR A 165 -2.97 -19.68 -17.81
CA TYR A 165 -1.59 -19.26 -17.56
C TYR A 165 -0.96 -19.89 -16.30
N TYR A 166 -1.78 -20.26 -15.32
CA TYR A 166 -1.35 -20.76 -14.01
C TYR A 166 -2.15 -22.01 -13.63
N PRO A 167 -1.94 -23.14 -14.35
CA PRO A 167 -2.79 -24.33 -14.18
C PRO A 167 -2.79 -24.92 -12.77
N LEU A 168 -1.78 -24.62 -11.94
CA LEU A 168 -1.78 -24.99 -10.51
C LEU A 168 -2.89 -24.31 -9.71
N ALA A 169 -3.43 -23.19 -10.19
CA ALA A 169 -4.55 -22.52 -9.51
C ALA A 169 -5.76 -23.43 -9.34
N ASP A 170 -6.03 -24.30 -10.30
CA ASP A 170 -7.13 -25.29 -10.22
C ASP A 170 -6.95 -26.28 -9.07
N PHE A 171 -5.70 -26.66 -8.78
CA PHE A 171 -5.40 -27.63 -7.73
C PHE A 171 -5.16 -27.02 -6.36
N GLN A 172 -4.78 -25.76 -6.29
CA GLN A 172 -4.43 -25.08 -5.03
C GLN A 172 -5.55 -24.21 -4.50
N ALA A 173 -6.16 -23.40 -5.34
CA ALA A 173 -7.06 -22.35 -4.91
C ALA A 173 -8.49 -22.46 -5.46
N PHE A 174 -8.68 -22.93 -6.69
CA PHE A 174 -9.97 -22.84 -7.39
C PHE A 174 -10.85 -24.06 -7.22
N LEU A 175 -10.28 -25.21 -6.94
CA LEU A 175 -11.02 -26.44 -6.72
C LEU A 175 -10.90 -26.89 -5.27
N ARG A 176 -12.01 -27.37 -4.73
CA ARG A 176 -12.00 -28.00 -3.41
C ARG A 176 -11.32 -29.38 -3.53
N MET A 177 -10.25 -29.55 -2.79
CA MET A 177 -9.50 -30.80 -2.70
C MET A 177 -9.99 -31.60 -1.48
N GLY A 178 -11.17 -32.18 -1.56
CA GLY A 178 -11.74 -32.96 -0.45
C GLY A 178 -13.26 -33.01 -0.49
N PRO A 179 -13.87 -33.66 0.49
CA PRO A 179 -15.33 -33.74 0.58
C PRO A 179 -15.94 -32.35 0.76
N THR A 180 -17.15 -32.19 0.23
CA THR A 180 -17.99 -31.01 0.47
C THR A 180 -18.20 -30.82 1.97
N PRO A 181 -18.24 -29.57 2.50
CA PRO A 181 -18.54 -29.34 3.90
C PRO A 181 -19.90 -29.96 4.28
N ASP A 182 -19.94 -30.73 5.34
CA ASP A 182 -21.18 -31.29 5.88
C ASP A 182 -21.88 -30.32 6.85
N GLN A 183 -21.24 -29.20 7.18
CA GLN A 183 -21.79 -28.25 8.14
C GLN A 183 -22.81 -27.32 7.47
N PRO A 184 -23.99 -27.15 8.06
CA PRO A 184 -24.95 -26.15 7.63
C PRO A 184 -24.31 -24.76 7.68
N GLY A 185 -24.69 -23.91 6.72
CA GLY A 185 -24.36 -22.49 6.73
C GLY A 185 -25.02 -21.74 7.90
N PRO A 186 -24.80 -20.43 8.00
CA PRO A 186 -25.47 -19.58 8.96
C PRO A 186 -26.99 -19.81 8.92
N ASP A 187 -27.65 -19.78 10.08
CA ASP A 187 -29.09 -19.98 10.24
C ASP A 187 -29.65 -21.33 9.75
N GLY A 188 -28.81 -22.36 9.66
CA GLY A 188 -29.22 -23.69 9.23
C GLY A 188 -29.42 -23.84 7.72
N ALA A 189 -28.89 -22.93 6.92
CA ALA A 189 -28.90 -23.05 5.47
C ALA A 189 -28.18 -24.32 4.98
N PRO A 190 -28.57 -24.90 3.84
CA PRO A 190 -27.86 -26.02 3.25
C PRO A 190 -26.36 -25.71 3.08
N PRO A 191 -25.46 -26.71 3.20
CA PRO A 191 -24.05 -26.51 2.97
C PRO A 191 -23.76 -25.93 1.58
N ASP A 192 -22.88 -24.96 1.49
CA ASP A 192 -22.45 -24.42 0.20
C ASP A 192 -21.51 -25.43 -0.49
N THR A 193 -22.00 -26.06 -1.54
CA THR A 193 -21.28 -27.08 -2.30
C THR A 193 -20.55 -26.53 -3.52
N ARG A 194 -20.68 -25.22 -3.81
CA ARG A 194 -19.98 -24.58 -4.92
C ARG A 194 -18.47 -24.67 -4.77
N GLN A 195 -17.75 -24.68 -5.87
CA GLN A 195 -16.29 -24.62 -5.85
C GLN A 195 -15.84 -23.23 -5.34
N PRO A 196 -14.64 -23.12 -4.72
CA PRO A 196 -14.11 -21.84 -4.26
C PRO A 196 -14.10 -20.75 -5.35
N MET A 197 -13.77 -21.12 -6.58
CA MET A 197 -13.80 -20.22 -7.72
C MET A 197 -15.20 -19.66 -8.02
N GLU A 198 -16.26 -20.50 -7.97
CA GLU A 198 -17.63 -20.05 -8.24
C GLU A 198 -18.12 -19.08 -7.18
N ARG A 199 -17.80 -19.36 -5.91
CA ARG A 199 -18.07 -18.44 -4.78
C ARG A 199 -17.32 -17.14 -4.92
N ALA A 200 -16.04 -17.20 -5.33
CA ALA A 200 -15.25 -16.00 -5.56
C ALA A 200 -15.84 -15.12 -6.67
N VAL A 201 -16.29 -15.70 -7.79
CA VAL A 201 -16.93 -14.94 -8.87
C VAL A 201 -18.23 -14.29 -8.40
N ASP A 202 -19.08 -15.01 -7.66
CA ASP A 202 -20.34 -14.45 -7.12
C ASP A 202 -20.05 -13.26 -6.22
N HIS A 203 -19.13 -13.42 -5.26
CA HIS A 203 -18.74 -12.35 -4.35
C HIS A 203 -18.11 -11.16 -5.08
N LEU A 204 -17.14 -11.40 -5.98
CA LEU A 204 -16.40 -10.35 -6.66
C LEU A 204 -17.29 -9.56 -7.64
N SER A 205 -18.23 -10.22 -8.30
CA SER A 205 -19.16 -9.54 -9.21
C SER A 205 -20.14 -8.62 -8.47
N GLU A 206 -20.47 -8.93 -7.23
CA GLU A 206 -21.32 -8.10 -6.37
C GLU A 206 -20.52 -6.98 -5.68
N ALA A 207 -19.36 -7.31 -5.09
CA ALA A 207 -18.57 -6.37 -4.31
C ALA A 207 -17.76 -5.40 -5.18
N PHE A 208 -17.38 -5.79 -6.38
CA PHE A 208 -16.52 -5.02 -7.29
C PHE A 208 -17.06 -4.97 -8.73
N PRO A 209 -18.32 -4.46 -8.91
CA PRO A 209 -18.95 -4.35 -10.22
C PRO A 209 -18.23 -3.31 -11.11
N LEU A 210 -18.42 -3.42 -12.42
CA LEU A 210 -17.84 -2.48 -13.40
C LEU A 210 -18.26 -1.04 -13.14
N HIS A 211 -19.55 -0.80 -12.92
CA HIS A 211 -20.12 0.52 -12.68
C HIS A 211 -20.40 0.74 -11.20
N THR A 212 -19.95 1.87 -10.68
CA THR A 212 -20.13 2.29 -9.28
C THR A 212 -20.53 3.75 -9.22
N PRO A 213 -21.34 4.15 -8.22
CA PRO A 213 -21.66 5.57 -8.01
C PRO A 213 -20.41 6.42 -7.77
N GLU A 214 -19.41 5.87 -7.09
CA GLU A 214 -18.14 6.53 -6.78
C GLU A 214 -17.39 6.90 -8.06
N TRP A 215 -17.25 5.95 -8.99
CA TRP A 215 -16.62 6.22 -10.28
C TRP A 215 -17.41 7.21 -11.12
N ALA A 216 -18.72 7.07 -11.20
CA ALA A 216 -19.56 7.99 -11.95
C ALA A 216 -19.42 9.44 -11.43
N ALA A 217 -19.40 9.62 -10.10
CA ALA A 217 -19.19 10.92 -9.48
C ALA A 217 -17.77 11.46 -9.70
N TRP A 218 -16.75 10.61 -9.56
CA TRP A 218 -15.36 11.01 -9.74
C TRP A 218 -15.06 11.37 -11.19
N SER A 219 -15.34 10.49 -12.14
CA SER A 219 -15.04 10.70 -13.57
C SER A 219 -15.72 11.95 -14.15
N ALA A 220 -16.95 12.22 -13.72
CA ALA A 220 -17.69 13.43 -14.13
C ALA A 220 -17.09 14.73 -13.56
N THR A 221 -16.30 14.68 -12.49
CA THR A 221 -15.75 15.85 -11.79
C THR A 221 -14.22 15.85 -11.73
N MET A 222 -13.57 14.90 -12.38
CA MET A 222 -12.12 14.81 -12.46
C MET A 222 -11.52 16.08 -13.05
N ARG A 223 -10.41 16.53 -12.46
CA ARG A 223 -9.71 17.76 -12.90
C ARG A 223 -8.25 17.44 -13.17
N PRO A 224 -7.63 18.13 -14.14
CA PRO A 224 -6.19 18.08 -14.31
C PRO A 224 -5.47 18.49 -13.03
N PRO A 225 -4.43 17.76 -12.61
CA PRO A 225 -3.66 18.10 -11.43
C PRO A 225 -2.88 19.39 -11.65
N ARG A 226 -2.78 20.23 -10.61
CA ARG A 226 -1.98 21.48 -10.61
C ARG A 226 -1.06 21.39 -9.41
N LEU A 227 0.11 20.76 -9.61
CA LEU A 227 1.00 20.42 -8.51
C LEU A 227 2.27 21.27 -8.47
N GLU A 228 2.47 22.15 -9.44
CA GLU A 228 3.63 23.04 -9.48
C GLU A 228 3.73 23.90 -8.21
N GLY A 229 4.94 24.12 -7.75
CA GLY A 229 5.22 24.93 -6.57
C GLY A 229 6.06 24.20 -5.53
N THR A 230 6.07 24.76 -4.32
CA THR A 230 6.83 24.23 -3.18
C THR A 230 5.90 23.50 -2.22
N TRP A 231 6.38 22.37 -1.74
CA TRP A 231 5.71 21.51 -0.80
C TRP A 231 6.61 21.24 0.40
N VAL A 232 6.06 21.27 1.59
CA VAL A 232 6.72 20.79 2.79
C VAL A 232 6.57 19.29 2.86
N MET A 233 7.67 18.59 3.12
CA MET A 233 7.73 17.15 3.27
C MET A 233 7.83 16.77 4.75
N SER A 234 6.96 15.88 5.19
CA SER A 234 7.18 15.06 6.37
C SER A 234 7.22 13.59 5.96
N GLY A 235 8.23 12.87 6.44
CA GLY A 235 8.41 11.44 6.13
C GLY A 235 8.80 10.66 7.37
N HIS A 236 8.58 9.34 7.30
CA HIS A 236 9.06 8.39 8.29
C HIS A 236 9.61 7.15 7.58
N GLN A 237 10.88 6.84 7.83
CA GLN A 237 11.54 5.66 7.30
C GLN A 237 11.91 4.73 8.45
N PRO A 238 11.30 3.53 8.53
CA PRO A 238 11.70 2.54 9.53
C PRO A 238 13.20 2.28 9.50
N GLY A 239 13.84 2.23 10.67
CA GLY A 239 15.28 2.10 10.83
C GLY A 239 16.10 3.39 10.63
N ARG A 240 15.48 4.51 10.19
CA ARG A 240 16.12 5.84 10.07
C ARG A 240 15.33 6.95 10.78
N GLY A 241 14.04 6.71 11.07
CA GLY A 241 13.17 7.63 11.76
C GLY A 241 12.55 8.72 10.89
N ALA A 242 12.15 9.81 11.52
CA ALA A 242 11.52 10.95 10.86
C ALA A 242 12.45 11.69 9.90
N ALA A 243 11.87 12.21 8.81
CA ALA A 243 12.56 13.01 7.80
C ALA A 243 11.71 14.24 7.45
N TYR A 244 12.32 15.42 7.40
CA TYR A 244 11.63 16.67 7.11
C TYR A 244 12.39 17.48 6.06
N GLY A 245 11.65 18.19 5.22
CA GLY A 245 12.27 19.04 4.22
C GLY A 245 11.27 19.62 3.23
N THR A 246 11.74 19.88 2.00
CA THR A 246 10.93 20.49 0.95
C THR A 246 11.02 19.71 -0.35
N VAL A 247 9.95 19.75 -1.13
CA VAL A 247 9.87 19.24 -2.48
C VAL A 247 9.38 20.36 -3.39
N THR A 248 10.14 20.64 -4.46
CA THR A 248 9.66 21.53 -5.53
C THR A 248 9.16 20.68 -6.69
N MET A 249 7.99 21.03 -7.22
CA MET A 249 7.41 20.42 -8.41
C MET A 249 7.33 21.43 -9.54
N GLY A 250 7.74 21.05 -10.72
CA GLY A 250 7.67 21.84 -11.94
C GLY A 250 7.04 21.06 -13.09
N ASP A 251 6.74 21.76 -14.19
CA ASP A 251 6.18 21.16 -15.40
C ASP A 251 7.10 20.05 -15.95
N GLY A 252 6.54 18.89 -16.21
CA GLY A 252 7.22 17.72 -16.78
C GLY A 252 7.28 17.71 -18.31
N GLY A 253 6.64 18.66 -18.98
CA GLY A 253 6.60 18.80 -20.45
C GLY A 253 5.59 17.88 -21.15
N GLU A 254 4.82 17.08 -20.42
CA GLU A 254 3.72 16.26 -20.92
C GLU A 254 2.50 16.47 -20.00
N GLN A 255 1.30 16.17 -20.49
CA GLN A 255 0.08 16.31 -19.70
C GLN A 255 0.18 15.51 -18.40
N ASP A 256 -0.15 16.14 -17.28
CA ASP A 256 -0.16 15.57 -15.92
C ASP A 256 1.19 15.02 -15.45
N ALA A 257 2.29 15.37 -16.14
CA ALA A 257 3.66 15.02 -15.76
C ALA A 257 4.34 16.15 -15.01
N PHE A 258 5.17 15.80 -14.03
CA PHE A 258 5.89 16.76 -13.19
C PHE A 258 7.33 16.31 -12.98
N VAL A 259 8.25 17.29 -12.95
CA VAL A 259 9.61 17.08 -12.43
C VAL A 259 9.68 17.47 -10.97
N THR A 260 10.45 16.72 -10.18
CA THR A 260 10.56 16.96 -8.73
C THR A 260 12.00 17.16 -8.31
N ARG A 261 12.19 17.99 -7.28
CA ARG A 261 13.44 18.12 -6.53
C ARG A 261 13.10 18.11 -5.05
N ALA A 262 13.61 17.13 -4.32
CA ALA A 262 13.44 17.01 -2.88
C ALA A 262 14.76 17.30 -2.18
N SER A 263 14.68 17.96 -1.03
CA SER A 263 15.76 18.10 -0.05
C SER A 263 15.18 17.90 1.33
N TYR A 264 15.67 16.90 2.06
CA TYR A 264 15.16 16.57 3.39
C TYR A 264 16.27 16.08 4.31
N THR A 265 16.08 16.27 5.60
CA THR A 265 17.04 15.93 6.64
C THR A 265 16.41 14.92 7.60
N TYR A 266 17.19 13.92 8.02
CA TYR A 266 16.90 13.06 9.15
C TYR A 266 17.41 13.74 10.43
N PRO A 267 16.54 14.25 11.30
CA PRO A 267 17.00 15.07 12.45
C PRO A 267 17.88 14.30 13.43
N ALA A 268 17.64 13.01 13.62
CA ALA A 268 18.41 12.15 14.53
C ALA A 268 19.89 12.06 14.13
N THR A 269 20.20 11.88 12.85
CA THR A 269 21.55 11.75 12.31
C THR A 269 22.11 13.06 11.74
N ARG A 270 21.26 14.06 11.51
CA ARG A 270 21.54 15.29 10.76
C ARG A 270 21.98 15.06 9.32
N GLU A 271 21.71 13.89 8.78
CA GLU A 271 21.96 13.57 7.38
C GLU A 271 20.95 14.26 6.48
N THR A 272 21.43 14.97 5.47
CA THR A 272 20.59 15.62 4.46
C THR A 272 20.69 14.86 3.14
N VAL A 273 19.54 14.55 2.57
CA VAL A 273 19.39 13.83 1.30
C VAL A 273 18.77 14.76 0.27
N THR A 274 19.31 14.76 -0.92
CA THR A 274 18.72 15.45 -2.08
C THR A 274 18.36 14.45 -3.16
N ARG A 275 17.16 14.61 -3.75
CA ARG A 275 16.68 13.74 -4.80
C ARG A 275 16.14 14.55 -5.98
N ARG A 276 16.29 14.00 -7.17
CA ARG A 276 15.64 14.51 -8.39
C ARG A 276 14.75 13.42 -8.93
N GLY A 277 13.57 13.80 -9.37
CA GLY A 277 12.58 12.84 -9.82
C GLY A 277 11.67 13.37 -10.90
N ARG A 278 10.83 12.47 -11.35
CA ARG A 278 9.73 12.73 -12.26
C ARG A 278 8.55 11.86 -11.90
N GLY A 279 7.36 12.39 -12.02
CA GLY A 279 6.12 11.66 -11.78
C GLY A 279 5.04 12.02 -12.78
N LEU A 280 4.04 11.16 -12.84
CA LEU A 280 2.84 11.29 -13.66
C LEU A 280 1.62 11.06 -12.77
N VAL A 281 0.59 11.87 -12.94
CA VAL A 281 -0.69 11.68 -12.26
C VAL A 281 -1.66 10.96 -13.19
N TYR A 282 -2.20 9.85 -12.70
CA TYR A 282 -3.24 9.08 -13.35
C TYR A 282 -4.58 9.36 -12.67
N THR A 283 -5.66 9.27 -13.41
CA THR A 283 -7.03 9.37 -12.88
C THR A 283 -7.27 10.68 -12.09
N GLY A 284 -6.43 11.71 -12.36
CA GLY A 284 -6.49 13.02 -11.70
C GLY A 284 -5.97 13.07 -10.26
N TYR A 285 -5.56 11.93 -9.65
CA TYR A 285 -5.14 11.89 -8.25
C TYR A 285 -4.06 10.85 -7.91
N GLN A 286 -3.82 9.86 -8.75
CA GLN A 286 -2.85 8.80 -8.47
C GLN A 286 -1.47 9.21 -8.98
N TRP A 287 -0.60 9.69 -8.09
CA TRP A 287 0.80 9.98 -8.41
C TRP A 287 1.60 8.70 -8.52
N ARG A 288 2.34 8.58 -9.61
CA ARG A 288 3.35 7.53 -9.82
C ARG A 288 4.63 8.20 -10.28
N GLY A 289 5.68 8.07 -9.47
CA GLY A 289 6.95 8.74 -9.72
C GLY A 289 8.15 7.83 -9.50
N ARG A 290 9.28 8.38 -9.85
CA ARG A 290 10.59 7.79 -9.56
C ARG A 290 11.59 8.91 -9.30
N SER A 291 12.38 8.75 -8.23
CA SER A 291 13.42 9.72 -7.88
C SER A 291 14.75 9.05 -7.57
N PHE A 292 15.83 9.82 -7.71
CA PHE A 292 17.22 9.37 -7.62
C PHE A 292 18.01 10.37 -6.76
N GLU A 293 18.97 9.87 -5.99
CA GLU A 293 19.92 10.70 -5.24
C GLU A 293 21.06 11.20 -6.13
N SER A 294 21.46 10.41 -7.11
CA SER A 294 22.49 10.71 -8.10
C SER A 294 22.00 10.35 -9.49
N ASP A 295 22.81 10.63 -10.51
CA ASP A 295 22.51 10.24 -11.89
C ASP A 295 22.68 8.72 -12.13
N GLU A 296 23.13 7.97 -11.12
CA GLU A 296 23.24 6.52 -11.15
C GLU A 296 21.90 5.86 -10.78
N ALA A 297 21.59 4.74 -11.43
CA ALA A 297 20.34 4.02 -11.22
C ALA A 297 20.23 3.36 -9.82
N ASP A 298 21.38 3.16 -9.16
CA ASP A 298 21.41 2.65 -7.80
C ASP A 298 20.86 3.69 -6.82
N GLY A 299 19.90 3.27 -5.97
CA GLY A 299 19.23 4.18 -5.03
C GLY A 299 17.96 4.81 -5.58
N ALA A 300 17.46 4.37 -6.75
CA ALA A 300 16.15 4.78 -7.25
C ALA A 300 15.05 4.42 -6.26
N MET A 301 14.17 5.38 -5.98
CA MET A 301 12.92 5.13 -5.26
C MET A 301 11.73 5.25 -6.22
N ARG A 302 10.81 4.32 -6.10
CA ARG A 302 9.46 4.45 -6.66
C ARG A 302 8.63 5.32 -5.72
N GLU A 303 7.73 6.09 -6.30
CA GLU A 303 6.83 6.97 -5.57
C GLU A 303 5.39 6.59 -5.93
N VAL A 304 4.67 6.05 -4.98
CA VAL A 304 3.25 5.69 -5.11
C VAL A 304 2.48 6.51 -4.10
N MET A 305 1.76 7.50 -4.59
CA MET A 305 1.10 8.49 -3.73
C MET A 305 -0.28 8.84 -4.26
N VAL A 306 -1.06 9.47 -3.41
CA VAL A 306 -2.41 9.99 -3.69
C VAL A 306 -2.40 11.49 -3.51
N VAL A 307 -2.92 12.20 -4.49
CA VAL A 307 -3.19 13.65 -4.43
C VAL A 307 -4.58 13.84 -3.86
N GLU A 308 -4.70 14.61 -2.80
CA GLU A 308 -5.99 14.98 -2.23
C GLU A 308 -6.79 15.84 -3.23
N ARG A 309 -8.13 15.78 -3.16
CA ARG A 309 -9.04 16.50 -4.07
C ARG A 309 -8.79 18.01 -4.10
N GLY A 310 -8.38 18.59 -2.97
CA GLY A 310 -8.01 20.00 -2.84
C GLY A 310 -6.66 20.35 -3.45
N MET A 311 -5.85 19.37 -3.82
CA MET A 311 -4.48 19.52 -4.32
C MET A 311 -3.56 20.30 -3.35
N ASN A 312 -3.84 20.20 -2.04
CA ASN A 312 -3.03 20.80 -0.98
C ASN A 312 -2.22 19.78 -0.19
N GLU A 313 -2.54 18.51 -0.37
CA GLU A 313 -1.83 17.39 0.24
C GLU A 313 -1.59 16.28 -0.79
N ILE A 314 -0.41 15.65 -0.70
CA ILE A 314 -0.05 14.43 -1.43
C ILE A 314 0.54 13.49 -0.39
N SER A 315 0.02 12.28 -0.28
CA SER A 315 0.52 11.32 0.70
C SER A 315 0.70 9.94 0.10
N GLY A 316 1.66 9.20 0.61
CA GLY A 316 1.95 7.86 0.12
C GLY A 316 3.29 7.33 0.55
N ARG A 317 3.93 6.55 -0.33
CA ARG A 317 5.19 5.89 -0.03
C ARG A 317 6.24 6.12 -1.10
N TRP A 318 7.48 6.27 -0.65
CA TRP A 318 8.69 6.20 -1.46
C TRP A 318 9.46 4.95 -1.06
N PHE A 319 9.77 4.05 -1.99
CA PHE A 319 10.37 2.76 -1.66
C PHE A 319 11.29 2.23 -2.75
N ARG A 320 12.15 1.29 -2.37
CA ARG A 320 13.08 0.57 -3.26
C ARG A 320 12.52 -0.81 -3.61
N GLY A 321 12.95 -1.34 -4.75
CA GLY A 321 12.64 -2.71 -5.15
C GLY A 321 11.27 -2.89 -5.79
N ASP A 322 10.86 -4.14 -5.90
CA ASP A 322 9.59 -4.54 -6.51
C ASP A 322 8.42 -4.42 -5.53
N TYR A 323 8.70 -4.49 -4.24
CA TYR A 323 7.75 -4.33 -3.15
C TYR A 323 8.22 -3.23 -2.18
N ASP A 324 7.35 -2.75 -1.34
CA ASP A 324 7.62 -1.64 -0.42
C ASP A 324 8.37 -2.03 0.87
N GLU A 325 9.24 -3.05 0.79
CA GLU A 325 9.97 -3.55 1.97
C GLU A 325 10.91 -2.53 2.59
N ILE A 326 11.55 -1.73 1.74
CA ILE A 326 12.50 -0.69 2.16
C ILE A 326 12.03 0.63 1.61
N GLY A 327 11.36 1.40 2.43
CA GLY A 327 10.78 2.67 2.01
C GLY A 327 10.40 3.56 3.18
N MET A 328 9.80 4.67 2.85
CA MET A 328 9.33 5.67 3.79
C MET A 328 7.89 6.09 3.48
N ASP A 329 7.11 6.34 4.51
CA ASP A 329 5.86 7.07 4.38
C ASP A 329 6.18 8.55 4.13
N VAL A 330 5.46 9.18 3.21
CA VAL A 330 5.68 10.58 2.84
C VAL A 330 4.36 11.31 2.77
N ARG A 331 4.33 12.49 3.37
CA ARG A 331 3.27 13.48 3.23
C ARG A 331 3.88 14.77 2.74
N LEU A 332 3.29 15.34 1.70
CA LEU A 332 3.65 16.64 1.14
C LEU A 332 2.49 17.59 1.37
N THR A 333 2.73 18.72 2.02
CA THR A 333 1.75 19.78 2.24
C THR A 333 2.14 21.01 1.43
N ARG A 334 1.21 21.57 0.65
CA ARG A 334 1.48 22.71 -0.23
C ARG A 334 1.80 23.97 0.57
N VAL A 335 2.85 24.67 0.18
CA VAL A 335 3.17 26.02 0.71
C VAL A 335 2.37 27.04 -0.11
N ALA A 336 1.33 27.60 0.50
CA ALA A 336 0.41 28.53 -0.17
C ALA A 336 0.45 29.95 0.45
N GLY A 337 1.66 30.46 0.75
CA GLY A 337 1.86 31.80 1.30
C GLY A 337 1.74 31.91 2.81
N SER A 338 1.36 30.86 3.50
CA SER A 338 1.39 30.75 4.98
C SER A 338 2.46 29.74 5.39
N PRO A 339 3.07 29.87 6.57
CA PRO A 339 4.00 28.88 7.08
C PRO A 339 3.30 27.52 7.28
N VAL A 340 4.07 26.45 7.18
CA VAL A 340 3.62 25.06 7.41
C VAL A 340 4.61 24.40 8.35
N VAL A 341 4.13 23.79 9.43
CA VAL A 341 4.92 22.95 10.33
C VAL A 341 4.83 21.50 9.85
N ALA A 342 5.99 20.87 9.58
CA ALA A 342 6.09 19.48 9.14
C ALA A 342 6.30 18.50 10.29
N GLY A 343 7.02 18.92 11.32
CA GLY A 343 7.31 18.08 12.47
C GLY A 343 8.23 18.73 13.49
N VAL A 344 8.47 18.00 14.56
CA VAL A 344 9.31 18.42 15.69
C VAL A 344 10.28 17.28 16.04
N HIS A 345 11.49 17.66 16.45
CA HIS A 345 12.49 16.69 16.91
C HIS A 345 13.25 17.24 18.15
N PRO A 346 13.40 16.44 19.21
CA PRO A 346 12.76 15.16 19.44
C PRO A 346 11.24 15.32 19.61
N ARG A 347 10.48 14.30 19.20
CA ARG A 347 9.03 14.28 19.38
C ARG A 347 8.64 14.00 20.83
N ALA A 348 9.34 13.08 21.50
CA ALA A 348 9.08 12.68 22.86
C ALA A 348 10.04 13.40 23.83
N LEU A 349 9.51 13.94 24.91
CA LEU A 349 10.24 14.67 25.96
C LEU A 349 9.91 14.08 27.33
N GLN A 350 10.89 13.42 27.94
CA GLN A 350 10.73 12.83 29.27
C GLN A 350 10.76 13.88 30.37
N LEU A 351 9.87 13.75 31.34
CA LEU A 351 9.83 14.59 32.56
C LEU A 351 11.15 14.55 33.32
N GLY A 352 11.42 15.60 34.13
CA GLY A 352 12.59 15.68 34.99
C GLY A 352 13.89 16.15 34.31
N GLY A 353 13.86 16.55 33.06
CA GLY A 353 15.06 16.75 32.27
C GLY A 353 15.58 18.17 32.04
N GLY A 354 15.12 19.24 32.71
CA GLY A 354 15.68 20.60 32.57
C GLY A 354 15.58 21.20 31.15
N GLU A 355 16.63 21.91 30.71
CA GLU A 355 16.69 22.54 29.39
C GLU A 355 16.96 21.51 28.30
N ARG A 356 16.24 21.65 27.18
CA ARG A 356 16.31 20.77 26.00
C ARG A 356 16.45 21.58 24.71
N GLU A 357 17.14 21.04 23.73
CA GLU A 357 17.07 21.53 22.37
C GLU A 357 15.88 20.87 21.67
N VAL A 358 15.02 21.69 21.10
CA VAL A 358 13.88 21.24 20.28
C VAL A 358 13.97 21.94 18.93
N ARG A 359 13.78 21.19 17.85
CA ARG A 359 13.81 21.70 16.48
C ARG A 359 12.45 21.53 15.85
N ILE A 360 11.96 22.58 15.23
CA ILE A 360 10.72 22.59 14.45
C ILE A 360 11.11 22.66 12.99
N PHE A 361 10.57 21.76 12.18
CA PHE A 361 10.80 21.68 10.75
C PHE A 361 9.54 22.08 10.00
N GLY A 362 9.71 22.74 8.84
CA GLY A 362 8.58 23.17 8.03
C GLY A 362 9.00 23.99 6.83
N ALA A 363 8.20 24.95 6.43
CA ALA A 363 8.58 25.98 5.46
C ALA A 363 7.78 27.26 5.63
N GLY A 364 8.34 28.35 5.11
CA GLY A 364 7.70 29.67 5.13
C GLY A 364 7.76 30.35 6.49
N PHE A 365 8.63 29.90 7.40
CA PHE A 365 8.85 30.61 8.67
C PHE A 365 9.44 32.01 8.40
N ALA A 366 8.97 32.97 9.18
CA ALA A 366 9.41 34.35 9.06
C ALA A 366 10.86 34.53 9.53
N ASP A 367 11.57 35.49 8.92
CA ASP A 367 12.83 35.93 9.47
C ASP A 367 12.63 36.60 10.84
N GLY A 368 13.47 36.24 11.82
CA GLY A 368 13.45 36.84 13.13
C GLY A 368 12.37 36.31 14.08
N VAL A 369 11.92 35.08 13.92
CA VAL A 369 11.05 34.37 14.89
C VAL A 369 11.65 34.48 16.30
N GLY A 370 10.86 35.00 17.23
CA GLY A 370 11.21 35.13 18.66
C GLY A 370 10.54 34.05 19.51
N PRO A 371 10.92 33.95 20.80
CA PRO A 371 10.31 32.98 21.73
C PRO A 371 8.79 33.13 21.86
N GLY A 372 8.25 34.34 21.71
CA GLY A 372 6.82 34.60 21.79
C GLY A 372 6.01 34.21 20.56
N ASP A 373 6.67 33.87 19.46
CA ASP A 373 6.03 33.43 18.20
C ASP A 373 5.86 31.92 18.14
N VAL A 374 6.38 31.18 19.13
CA VAL A 374 6.34 29.71 19.19
C VAL A 374 5.66 29.26 20.47
N ASP A 375 4.64 28.44 20.36
CA ASP A 375 3.97 27.77 21.48
C ASP A 375 4.10 26.24 21.28
N LEU A 376 4.64 25.57 22.31
CA LEU A 376 4.83 24.12 22.35
C LEU A 376 3.80 23.43 23.26
N GLY A 377 2.83 24.17 23.74
CA GLY A 377 1.77 23.70 24.62
C GLY A 377 2.12 23.71 26.12
N PRO A 378 1.18 23.30 26.95
CA PRO A 378 1.29 23.39 28.40
C PRO A 378 2.51 22.65 28.97
N GLY A 379 3.20 23.30 29.94
CA GLY A 379 4.37 22.72 30.60
C GLY A 379 5.68 22.90 29.85
N LEU A 380 5.67 23.46 28.64
CA LEU A 380 6.87 23.78 27.86
C LEU A 380 7.06 25.28 27.73
N THR A 381 8.25 25.77 28.06
CA THR A 381 8.61 27.19 27.97
C THR A 381 9.76 27.35 26.97
N VAL A 382 9.56 28.17 25.95
CA VAL A 382 10.63 28.55 25.02
C VAL A 382 11.50 29.62 25.67
N ASN A 383 12.72 29.25 26.05
CA ASN A 383 13.66 30.19 26.69
C ASN A 383 14.28 31.14 25.67
N ARG A 384 14.69 30.58 24.51
CA ARG A 384 15.29 31.35 23.43
C ARG A 384 15.21 30.58 22.09
N VAL A 385 15.20 31.33 21.00
CA VAL A 385 15.48 30.82 19.67
C VAL A 385 17.00 30.76 19.50
N VAL A 386 17.53 29.56 19.21
CA VAL A 386 18.95 29.33 18.99
C VAL A 386 19.34 29.70 17.55
N SER A 387 18.50 29.28 16.59
CA SER A 387 18.60 29.66 15.19
C SER A 387 17.23 29.56 14.52
N ALA A 388 17.01 30.35 13.49
CA ALA A 388 15.82 30.29 12.66
C ALA A 388 16.18 30.48 11.19
N SER A 389 15.53 29.70 10.34
CA SER A 389 15.53 29.83 8.88
C SER A 389 14.10 29.69 8.37
N SER A 390 13.90 29.82 7.08
CA SER A 390 12.58 29.59 6.47
C SER A 390 12.08 28.14 6.58
N GLU A 391 12.95 27.18 6.94
CA GLU A 391 12.64 25.75 6.95
C GLU A 391 12.86 25.07 8.32
N GLU A 392 13.65 25.66 9.21
CA GLU A 392 13.98 25.09 10.52
C GLU A 392 14.10 26.18 11.59
N ILE A 393 13.55 25.92 12.78
CA ILE A 393 13.71 26.73 13.98
C ILE A 393 14.27 25.84 15.08
N ALA A 394 15.46 26.17 15.59
CA ALA A 394 16.06 25.52 16.75
C ALA A 394 15.80 26.34 18.02
N LEU A 395 15.32 25.68 19.05
CA LEU A 395 14.85 26.25 20.30
C LEU A 395 15.61 25.67 21.49
N ASN A 396 15.85 26.49 22.51
CA ASN A 396 16.12 26.03 23.86
C ASN A 396 14.83 26.11 24.66
N VAL A 397 14.40 25.00 25.24
CA VAL A 397 13.10 24.81 25.86
C VAL A 397 13.27 24.27 27.28
N THR A 398 12.52 24.75 28.25
CA THR A 398 12.41 24.16 29.58
C THR A 398 11.09 23.38 29.69
N LEU A 399 11.19 22.12 30.11
CA LEU A 399 10.05 21.31 30.50
C LEU A 399 9.82 21.48 32.02
N ALA A 400 8.62 21.91 32.40
CA ALA A 400 8.25 22.07 33.81
C ALA A 400 8.22 20.69 34.51
N PRO A 401 8.71 20.60 35.75
CA PRO A 401 8.80 19.32 36.45
C PRO A 401 7.42 18.74 36.83
N ASP A 402 6.39 19.56 36.84
CA ASP A 402 4.99 19.24 37.12
C ASP A 402 4.13 19.20 35.83
N ALA A 403 4.75 19.17 34.65
CA ALA A 403 4.02 19.03 33.41
C ALA A 403 3.29 17.66 33.38
N VAL A 404 2.05 17.67 32.91
CA VAL A 404 1.24 16.46 32.82
C VAL A 404 1.63 15.70 31.55
N PRO A 405 1.87 14.38 31.60
CA PRO A 405 2.08 13.58 30.40
C PRO A 405 0.96 13.74 29.38
N GLY A 406 1.30 13.61 28.07
CA GLY A 406 0.34 13.72 26.97
C GLY A 406 0.89 14.47 25.76
N GLY A 407 0.13 14.45 24.68
CA GLY A 407 0.46 15.13 23.44
C GLY A 407 0.26 16.64 23.51
N ARG A 408 1.03 17.38 22.72
CA ARG A 408 1.01 18.84 22.60
C ARG A 408 0.91 19.26 21.15
N ASP A 409 0.03 20.21 20.91
CA ASP A 409 0.01 20.94 19.64
C ASP A 409 1.12 21.99 19.63
N VAL A 410 1.73 22.17 18.48
CA VAL A 410 2.78 23.17 18.27
C VAL A 410 2.28 24.25 17.34
N PHE A 411 2.50 25.51 17.72
CA PHE A 411 2.14 26.68 16.94
C PHE A 411 3.37 27.51 16.61
N VAL A 412 3.47 27.97 15.38
CA VAL A 412 4.54 28.87 14.91
C VAL A 412 3.95 29.90 13.95
N GLY A 413 3.89 31.17 14.34
CA GLY A 413 3.51 32.26 13.45
C GLY A 413 2.17 32.06 12.72
N GLY A 414 1.20 31.40 13.35
CA GLY A 414 -0.11 31.10 12.78
C GLY A 414 -0.23 29.74 12.08
N ALA A 415 0.86 29.00 11.92
CA ALA A 415 0.82 27.58 11.54
C ALA A 415 0.71 26.71 12.79
N SER A 416 0.12 25.52 12.65
CA SER A 416 0.01 24.57 13.75
C SER A 416 0.22 23.14 13.27
N LEU A 417 0.70 22.30 14.19
CA LEU A 417 0.77 20.85 14.02
C LEU A 417 0.24 20.19 15.29
N ALA A 418 -0.84 19.43 15.15
CA ALA A 418 -1.47 18.76 16.28
C ALA A 418 -0.61 17.58 16.75
N GLN A 419 -0.57 17.36 18.09
CA GLN A 419 0.12 16.25 18.74
C GLN A 419 1.59 16.10 18.31
N ALA A 420 2.26 17.22 18.04
CA ALA A 420 3.61 17.25 17.48
C ALA A 420 4.70 16.92 18.50
N VAL A 421 4.45 17.18 19.78
CA VAL A 421 5.32 16.84 20.90
C VAL A 421 4.56 15.99 21.90
N VAL A 422 5.22 14.98 22.47
CA VAL A 422 4.68 14.12 23.52
C VAL A 422 5.52 14.29 24.77
N VAL A 423 4.91 14.68 25.89
CA VAL A 423 5.53 14.68 27.22
C VAL A 423 5.16 13.38 27.90
N HIS A 424 6.15 12.67 28.46
CA HIS A 424 5.97 11.37 29.09
C HIS A 424 6.80 11.24 30.36
N ASP A 425 6.49 10.30 31.24
CA ASP A 425 7.24 10.08 32.47
C ASP A 425 8.22 8.90 32.40
N GLY A 426 8.04 7.98 31.45
CA GLY A 426 8.92 6.84 31.21
C GLY A 426 8.64 6.11 29.91
N ILE A 427 9.32 4.98 29.72
CA ILE A 427 9.01 3.99 28.67
C ILE A 427 8.59 2.72 29.40
N ASP A 428 7.30 2.36 29.27
CA ASP A 428 6.76 1.18 29.94
C ASP A 428 6.93 -0.06 29.07
N ARG A 429 6.82 0.10 27.77
CA ARG A 429 6.96 -1.01 26.81
C ARG A 429 7.49 -0.56 25.48
N ILE A 430 8.01 -1.54 24.74
CA ILE A 430 8.32 -1.40 23.31
C ILE A 430 7.49 -2.39 22.49
N GLN A 431 7.30 -2.10 21.22
CA GLN A 431 6.64 -2.97 20.27
C GLN A 431 7.46 -3.04 18.99
N VAL A 432 7.63 -4.24 18.43
CA VAL A 432 8.25 -4.41 17.11
C VAL A 432 7.19 -4.33 16.01
N LEU A 433 7.44 -3.50 15.03
CA LEU A 433 6.60 -3.33 13.84
C LEU A 433 7.38 -3.66 12.56
N PRO A 434 6.74 -4.36 11.57
CA PRO A 434 5.45 -5.02 11.70
C PRO A 434 5.49 -6.18 12.70
N ARG A 435 4.35 -6.53 13.28
CA ARG A 435 4.26 -7.68 14.24
C ARG A 435 4.51 -9.03 13.59
N THR A 436 4.31 -9.09 12.27
CA THR A 436 4.60 -10.25 11.44
C THR A 436 5.24 -9.76 10.16
N GLY A 437 6.37 -10.34 9.77
CA GLY A 437 7.10 -10.01 8.56
C GLY A 437 7.30 -11.23 7.66
N MET A 438 7.66 -10.96 6.40
CA MET A 438 8.05 -11.98 5.44
C MET A 438 9.35 -11.56 4.74
N ALA A 439 10.31 -12.48 4.71
CA ALA A 439 11.51 -12.36 3.89
C ALA A 439 11.60 -13.53 2.89
N ARG A 440 12.47 -13.42 1.89
CA ARG A 440 12.70 -14.48 0.91
C ARG A 440 14.20 -14.71 0.72
N VAL A 441 14.64 -15.93 0.86
CA VAL A 441 15.99 -16.31 0.44
C VAL A 441 16.16 -16.07 -1.06
N GLY A 442 17.39 -15.83 -1.52
CA GLY A 442 17.66 -15.55 -2.93
C GLY A 442 19.07 -15.10 -3.18
N GLY A 443 19.32 -14.40 -4.27
CA GLY A 443 20.63 -13.82 -4.60
C GLY A 443 21.49 -14.69 -5.51
N ILE A 444 21.14 -15.96 -5.77
CA ILE A 444 21.84 -16.81 -6.74
C ILE A 444 21.17 -16.67 -8.11
N VAL A 445 19.88 -16.91 -8.21
CA VAL A 445 19.12 -16.82 -9.47
C VAL A 445 18.01 -15.77 -9.36
N PHE A 446 17.34 -15.72 -8.23
CA PHE A 446 16.24 -14.81 -7.94
C PHE A 446 16.63 -13.76 -6.90
N PRO A 447 16.06 -12.55 -6.94
CA PRO A 447 16.37 -11.51 -5.97
C PRO A 447 15.96 -11.94 -4.55
N LYS A 448 16.66 -11.40 -3.56
CA LYS A 448 16.27 -11.49 -2.15
C LYS A 448 15.07 -10.60 -1.88
N GLY A 449 14.22 -11.02 -0.94
CA GLY A 449 13.17 -10.17 -0.36
C GLY A 449 13.52 -9.83 1.07
N TYR A 450 13.75 -8.55 1.35
CA TYR A 450 14.16 -8.03 2.66
C TYR A 450 12.94 -7.78 3.55
N GLN A 451 13.16 -7.60 4.86
CA GLN A 451 12.15 -7.10 5.77
C GLN A 451 12.77 -6.08 6.73
N GLN A 452 12.23 -4.87 6.75
CA GLN A 452 12.60 -3.87 7.73
C GLN A 452 11.68 -3.98 8.96
N PHE A 453 12.29 -3.94 10.15
CA PHE A 453 11.60 -3.83 11.43
C PHE A 453 11.96 -2.52 12.11
N GLU A 454 11.10 -2.08 13.02
CA GLU A 454 11.29 -0.91 13.86
C GLU A 454 10.76 -1.18 15.25
N ALA A 455 11.45 -0.71 16.28
CA ALA A 455 10.97 -0.75 17.65
C ALA A 455 10.34 0.60 18.03
N VAL A 456 9.10 0.59 18.47
CA VAL A 456 8.36 1.78 18.90
C VAL A 456 8.12 1.70 20.40
N ALA A 457 8.42 2.81 21.11
CA ALA A 457 8.23 2.94 22.55
C ALA A 457 6.87 3.52 22.89
N PHE A 458 6.34 3.10 24.03
CA PHE A 458 5.08 3.57 24.60
C PHE A 458 5.22 3.85 26.09
N ASP A 459 4.49 4.87 26.55
CA ASP A 459 4.09 5.11 27.91
C ASP A 459 2.64 4.64 28.03
N ASP A 460 2.36 3.70 28.94
CA ASP A 460 1.04 3.06 29.10
C ASP A 460 0.05 3.93 29.89
N GLY A 461 0.39 5.21 30.08
CA GLY A 461 -0.48 6.22 30.67
C GLY A 461 -0.81 6.00 32.15
N PRO A 462 -1.72 6.81 32.69
CA PRO A 462 -2.07 6.75 34.12
C PRO A 462 -2.68 5.45 34.59
N ASP A 463 -3.29 4.66 33.71
CA ASP A 463 -3.91 3.38 34.09
C ASP A 463 -2.91 2.21 34.08
N GLY A 464 -1.72 2.39 33.50
CA GLY A 464 -0.64 1.41 33.39
C GLY A 464 -1.03 0.15 32.64
N ARG A 465 -2.00 0.23 31.74
CA ARG A 465 -2.49 -0.92 30.95
C ARG A 465 -2.15 -0.76 29.49
N PRO A 466 -1.41 -1.69 28.90
CA PRO A 466 -1.06 -1.62 27.49
C PRO A 466 -2.29 -1.69 26.59
N SER A 467 -2.27 -0.91 25.52
CA SER A 467 -3.29 -0.82 24.48
C SER A 467 -4.64 -0.24 24.97
N SER A 468 -4.56 0.73 25.86
CA SER A 468 -5.69 1.56 26.31
C SER A 468 -5.74 2.90 25.56
N ASP A 469 -6.81 3.68 25.77
CA ASP A 469 -7.02 4.95 25.06
C ASP A 469 -6.10 6.10 25.56
N ASP A 470 -5.43 5.90 26.70
CA ASP A 470 -4.51 6.87 27.31
C ASP A 470 -3.02 6.55 27.05
N ASP A 471 -2.72 5.48 26.31
CA ASP A 471 -1.36 5.17 25.85
C ASP A 471 -0.77 6.32 25.03
N LEU A 472 0.48 6.63 25.29
CA LEU A 472 1.24 7.60 24.51
C LEU A 472 2.28 6.88 23.63
N GLU A 473 2.13 7.00 22.33
CA GLU A 473 3.16 6.55 21.40
C GLU A 473 4.30 7.57 21.36
N LEU A 474 5.47 7.16 21.84
CA LEU A 474 6.65 8.01 21.95
C LEU A 474 7.44 8.08 20.65
N GLY A 475 7.30 7.06 19.81
CA GLY A 475 7.99 6.93 18.54
C GLY A 475 9.10 5.87 18.55
N PRO A 476 9.89 5.80 17.46
CA PRO A 476 10.97 4.85 17.34
C PRO A 476 12.07 5.05 18.40
N VAL A 477 12.61 3.92 18.86
CA VAL A 477 13.74 3.89 19.80
C VAL A 477 14.84 2.98 19.30
N GLU A 478 16.09 3.31 19.63
CA GLU A 478 17.24 2.46 19.37
C GLU A 478 17.24 1.26 20.33
N VAL A 479 17.43 0.06 19.78
CA VAL A 479 17.39 -1.20 20.52
C VAL A 479 18.49 -2.14 20.02
N ASP A 480 18.84 -3.13 20.84
CA ASP A 480 19.64 -4.26 20.39
C ASP A 480 18.76 -5.27 19.67
N TRP A 481 19.06 -5.53 18.39
CA TRP A 481 18.37 -6.49 17.57
C TRP A 481 19.01 -7.86 17.60
N SER A 482 18.21 -8.91 17.69
CA SER A 482 18.65 -10.30 17.63
C SER A 482 17.58 -11.21 17.03
N LEU A 483 17.98 -12.43 16.70
CA LEU A 483 17.08 -13.50 16.27
C LEU A 483 16.97 -14.56 17.34
N GLU A 484 15.79 -15.15 17.50
CA GLU A 484 15.55 -16.32 18.33
C GLU A 484 14.79 -17.37 17.50
N GLU A 485 15.02 -18.63 17.82
CA GLU A 485 14.29 -19.74 17.20
C GLU A 485 12.78 -19.62 17.47
N TYR A 486 11.95 -19.76 16.43
CA TYR A 486 10.50 -19.69 16.60
C TYR A 486 9.95 -20.96 17.21
N ALA A 487 10.21 -22.10 16.57
CA ALA A 487 9.87 -23.42 17.06
C ALA A 487 10.72 -24.46 16.35
N ALA A 488 11.48 -25.22 17.12
CA ALA A 488 12.26 -26.35 16.58
C ALA A 488 11.33 -27.48 16.12
N THR A 489 10.66 -27.32 14.97
CA THR A 489 9.64 -28.25 14.49
C THR A 489 10.26 -29.57 14.01
N PHE A 490 11.49 -29.55 13.50
CA PHE A 490 12.18 -30.71 12.93
C PHE A 490 13.60 -30.86 13.47
N ASP A 491 13.82 -30.39 14.69
CA ASP A 491 15.17 -30.33 15.30
C ASP A 491 16.14 -29.51 14.43
N ASP A 492 15.60 -28.47 13.78
CA ASP A 492 16.31 -27.55 12.91
C ASP A 492 16.77 -26.30 13.67
N ASN A 493 17.74 -25.61 13.09
CA ASN A 493 18.32 -24.40 13.63
C ASN A 493 18.20 -23.29 12.58
N ASP A 494 16.98 -22.75 12.44
CA ASP A 494 16.65 -21.79 11.38
C ASP A 494 17.49 -20.52 11.49
N ILE A 495 17.76 -20.04 12.71
CA ILE A 495 18.51 -18.79 12.93
C ILE A 495 19.92 -18.78 12.30
N GLU A 496 20.54 -19.94 12.10
CA GLU A 496 21.86 -20.04 11.48
C GLU A 496 21.80 -20.00 9.93
N PHE A 497 20.64 -20.26 9.33
CA PHE A 497 20.54 -20.49 7.89
C PHE A 497 19.64 -19.50 7.16
N VAL A 498 18.65 -18.89 7.82
CA VAL A 498 17.64 -18.04 7.16
C VAL A 498 18.18 -16.66 6.77
N GLY A 499 19.16 -16.13 7.50
CA GLY A 499 19.70 -14.78 7.29
C GLY A 499 20.14 -14.12 8.58
N SER A 500 20.22 -12.80 8.58
CA SER A 500 20.64 -12.00 9.74
C SER A 500 19.87 -10.68 9.83
N ILE A 501 19.76 -10.14 11.04
CA ILE A 501 19.24 -8.80 11.28
C ILE A 501 20.38 -7.87 11.68
N ASP A 502 20.41 -6.66 11.12
CA ASP A 502 21.35 -5.63 11.51
C ASP A 502 20.79 -4.72 12.63
N GLN A 503 21.63 -3.81 13.15
CA GLN A 503 21.23 -2.92 14.24
C GLN A 503 20.33 -1.77 13.80
N THR A 504 19.96 -1.66 12.52
CA THR A 504 18.90 -0.80 12.03
C THR A 504 17.55 -1.51 11.93
N GLY A 505 17.48 -2.80 12.34
CA GLY A 505 16.27 -3.62 12.23
C GLY A 505 16.02 -4.17 10.82
N LEU A 506 17.00 -4.08 9.91
CA LEU A 506 16.89 -4.65 8.57
C LEU A 506 17.26 -6.14 8.60
N PHE A 507 16.30 -7.00 8.32
CA PHE A 507 16.56 -8.40 8.08
C PHE A 507 17.01 -8.63 6.63
N VAL A 508 18.22 -9.18 6.50
CA VAL A 508 18.86 -9.54 5.23
C VAL A 508 18.81 -11.07 5.09
N PRO A 509 17.97 -11.63 4.21
CA PRO A 509 17.87 -13.07 4.05
C PRO A 509 19.15 -13.65 3.46
N ALA A 510 19.42 -14.92 3.78
CA ALA A 510 20.53 -15.67 3.22
C ALA A 510 20.42 -15.86 1.71
N ALA A 511 21.48 -16.31 1.05
CA ALA A 511 21.37 -16.88 -0.28
C ALA A 511 20.50 -18.15 -0.21
N ASP A 512 19.73 -18.42 -1.27
CA ASP A 512 18.99 -19.68 -1.37
C ASP A 512 19.96 -20.87 -1.37
N GLY A 513 19.72 -21.83 -0.46
CA GLY A 513 20.66 -22.93 -0.23
C GLY A 513 20.10 -24.00 0.72
N PRO A 514 20.93 -24.95 1.12
CA PRO A 514 20.51 -25.98 2.05
C PRO A 514 20.58 -25.52 3.51
N ASN A 515 19.69 -26.11 4.34
CA ASN A 515 19.88 -26.25 5.77
C ASN A 515 20.26 -27.71 6.05
N PRO A 516 21.56 -28.03 6.31
CA PRO A 516 22.04 -29.40 6.48
C PRO A 516 21.53 -30.06 7.76
N ASP A 517 21.12 -29.28 8.76
CA ASP A 517 20.68 -29.76 10.08
C ASP A 517 19.23 -30.20 10.06
N ARG A 518 18.47 -29.79 9.04
CA ARG A 518 17.06 -30.12 8.90
C ARG A 518 16.86 -31.49 8.25
N ASP A 519 16.06 -32.33 8.90
CA ASP A 519 15.60 -33.57 8.33
C ASP A 519 14.59 -33.34 7.18
N ARG A 520 14.63 -34.16 6.16
CA ARG A 520 13.70 -34.23 5.01
C ARG A 520 13.75 -33.03 4.07
N ASN A 521 13.19 -31.86 4.42
CA ASN A 521 13.18 -30.67 3.55
C ASN A 521 14.37 -29.77 3.89
N ARG A 522 15.45 -29.92 3.16
CA ARG A 522 16.75 -29.32 3.48
C ARG A 522 17.00 -27.94 2.85
N ASN A 523 15.96 -27.16 2.58
CA ASN A 523 16.16 -25.76 2.22
C ASN A 523 16.34 -24.88 3.48
N ASN A 524 16.94 -23.70 3.28
CA ASN A 524 17.21 -22.74 4.34
C ASN A 524 16.10 -21.70 4.51
N VAL A 525 14.85 -22.16 4.47
CA VAL A 525 13.68 -21.34 4.80
C VAL A 525 13.18 -21.75 6.18
N GLY A 526 12.46 -20.87 6.88
CA GLY A 526 11.95 -21.19 8.22
C GLY A 526 11.35 -19.98 8.90
N ASP A 527 11.05 -20.14 10.17
CA ASP A 527 10.39 -19.13 11.00
C ASP A 527 11.29 -18.73 12.16
N VAL A 528 11.45 -17.43 12.39
CA VAL A 528 12.24 -16.92 13.51
C VAL A 528 11.49 -15.81 14.24
N TRP A 529 11.83 -15.60 15.52
CA TRP A 529 11.50 -14.38 16.23
C TRP A 529 12.56 -13.33 15.95
N VAL A 530 12.15 -12.16 15.50
CA VAL A 530 12.93 -10.93 15.54
C VAL A 530 12.70 -10.28 16.89
N VAL A 531 13.76 -10.06 17.64
CA VAL A 531 13.73 -9.59 19.02
C VAL A 531 14.40 -8.23 19.13
N ALA A 532 13.68 -7.28 19.71
CA ALA A 532 14.17 -5.98 20.11
C ALA A 532 14.38 -5.96 21.62
N THR A 533 15.53 -5.48 22.09
CA THR A 533 15.85 -5.31 23.51
C THR A 533 16.30 -3.88 23.76
N LEU A 534 15.50 -3.14 24.55
CA LEU A 534 15.85 -1.80 25.03
C LEU A 534 16.50 -1.92 26.41
N ALA A 535 17.78 -1.55 26.51
CA ALA A 535 18.45 -1.42 27.79
C ALA A 535 17.80 -0.28 28.59
N GLN A 536 17.43 -0.53 29.82
CA GLN A 536 17.00 0.52 30.75
C GLN A 536 18.19 1.00 31.56
N ASP A 537 18.17 2.28 31.97
CA ASP A 537 19.26 2.94 32.69
C ASP A 537 19.60 2.28 34.03
N ASP A 538 20.73 2.71 34.64
CA ASP A 538 21.46 2.18 35.79
C ASP A 538 20.67 1.88 37.09
N ASN A 539 19.36 2.05 37.10
CA ASN A 539 18.51 1.82 38.27
C ASN A 539 18.10 0.36 38.50
N GLY A 540 18.57 -0.59 37.65
CA GLY A 540 18.41 -2.03 37.90
C GLY A 540 17.08 -2.62 37.40
N ASP A 541 16.32 -1.91 36.62
CA ASP A 541 15.11 -2.43 35.97
C ASP A 541 15.47 -3.41 34.84
N ARG A 542 14.62 -4.40 34.65
CA ARG A 542 14.83 -5.39 33.58
C ARG A 542 14.73 -4.71 32.21
N PRO A 543 15.58 -5.09 31.25
CA PRO A 543 15.47 -4.56 29.89
C PRO A 543 14.08 -4.88 29.33
N LEU A 544 13.52 -3.93 28.60
CA LEU A 544 12.27 -4.12 27.87
C LEU A 544 12.54 -4.96 26.61
N ARG A 545 11.71 -5.96 26.40
CA ARG A 545 11.83 -6.85 25.23
C ARG A 545 10.50 -6.95 24.50
N ALA A 546 10.58 -6.88 23.17
CA ALA A 546 9.47 -7.18 22.28
C ALA A 546 9.95 -8.06 21.13
N ARG A 547 9.02 -8.71 20.47
CA ARG A 547 9.34 -9.59 19.35
C ARG A 547 8.28 -9.55 18.27
N ALA A 548 8.71 -9.84 17.04
CA ALA A 548 7.86 -10.02 15.87
C ALA A 548 8.14 -11.38 15.24
N HIS A 549 7.13 -11.99 14.66
CA HIS A 549 7.27 -13.23 13.90
C HIS A 549 7.75 -12.92 12.48
N LEU A 550 8.83 -13.55 12.05
CA LEU A 550 9.36 -13.45 10.69
C LEU A 550 9.32 -14.82 10.01
N VAL A 551 8.60 -14.88 8.90
CA VAL A 551 8.61 -16.04 7.99
C VAL A 551 9.64 -15.79 6.89
N VAL A 552 10.63 -16.65 6.77
CA VAL A 552 11.60 -16.64 5.68
C VAL A 552 11.25 -17.75 4.71
N THR A 553 10.87 -17.41 3.50
CA THR A 553 10.33 -18.36 2.51
C THR A 553 11.23 -18.51 1.30
N VAL A 554 10.88 -19.43 0.41
CA VAL A 554 11.60 -19.74 -0.82
C VAL A 554 11.74 -18.52 -1.73
N PRO A 555 12.70 -18.52 -2.67
CA PRO A 555 12.79 -17.50 -3.69
C PRO A 555 11.48 -17.34 -4.47
N LEU A 556 11.24 -16.16 -4.99
CA LEU A 556 10.08 -15.89 -5.85
C LEU A 556 10.32 -16.50 -7.23
N TYR A 557 9.98 -17.76 -7.41
CA TYR A 557 10.18 -18.47 -8.68
C TYR A 557 9.25 -18.01 -9.79
N LEU A 558 8.08 -17.48 -9.45
CA LEU A 558 7.09 -16.97 -10.39
C LEU A 558 7.04 -15.45 -10.25
N LEU A 559 7.60 -14.77 -11.25
CA LEU A 559 7.49 -13.32 -11.35
C LEU A 559 6.12 -12.98 -11.96
N PHE A 560 5.06 -13.03 -11.15
CA PHE A 560 3.73 -12.54 -11.56
C PHE A 560 3.74 -11.04 -11.88
N ASP A 561 4.77 -10.33 -11.40
CA ASP A 561 4.95 -8.88 -11.49
C ASP A 561 6.01 -8.45 -12.50
N ALA A 562 6.23 -9.26 -13.53
CA ALA A 562 7.10 -8.83 -14.64
C ALA A 562 6.72 -7.46 -15.25
N GLY A 563 5.56 -6.92 -14.86
CA GLY A 563 5.09 -5.59 -15.23
C GLY A 563 5.56 -4.44 -14.34
N ALA A 564 6.09 -4.69 -13.16
CA ALA A 564 6.54 -3.61 -12.26
C ALA A 564 7.69 -2.76 -12.85
N ASN A 565 8.38 -3.28 -13.84
CA ASN A 565 9.43 -2.56 -14.59
C ASN A 565 8.95 -1.84 -15.86
N VAL A 566 7.69 -1.98 -16.26
CA VAL A 566 7.13 -1.08 -17.26
C VAL A 566 6.92 0.24 -16.56
N SER A 567 7.90 1.09 -16.70
CA SER A 567 7.95 2.36 -15.99
C SER A 567 6.64 3.10 -16.12
N THR A 568 6.10 3.41 -15.02
CA THR A 568 5.20 4.52 -14.78
C THR A 568 5.84 5.80 -15.33
N GLY A 569 5.74 6.08 -16.59
CA GLY A 569 6.10 7.37 -17.19
C GLY A 569 7.44 8.04 -16.83
N ALA A 570 8.18 7.48 -15.90
CA ALA A 570 9.31 8.11 -15.26
C ALA A 570 10.65 7.41 -15.48
N SER A 571 10.78 6.56 -16.49
CA SER A 571 12.12 6.04 -16.84
C SER A 571 12.85 7.08 -17.70
N PRO A 572 13.94 7.69 -17.22
CA PRO A 572 14.68 8.66 -17.99
C PRO A 572 15.58 8.04 -19.06
N ASP A 573 15.80 6.70 -19.06
CA ASP A 573 16.79 6.12 -19.95
C ASP A 573 16.40 4.72 -20.44
N PRO A 574 16.12 4.54 -21.75
CA PRO A 574 15.94 3.23 -22.36
C PRO A 574 17.22 2.37 -22.33
N ALA A 575 18.40 2.94 -22.11
CA ALA A 575 19.65 2.21 -22.00
C ALA A 575 19.82 1.51 -20.64
N ALA A 576 19.22 2.02 -19.56
CA ALA A 576 19.27 1.40 -18.24
C ALA A 576 18.45 0.12 -18.17
N SER A 577 17.42 -0.04 -19.02
CA SER A 577 16.61 -1.28 -19.09
C SER A 577 17.25 -2.37 -19.95
N ALA A 578 18.20 -2.04 -20.81
CA ALA A 578 18.86 -2.98 -21.71
C ALA A 578 20.07 -3.72 -21.09
N SER A 579 20.67 -3.19 -20.01
CA SER A 579 21.83 -3.79 -19.39
C SER A 579 21.53 -4.87 -18.35
N GLY A 580 20.27 -5.08 -17.99
CA GLY A 580 19.86 -5.95 -16.89
C GLY A 580 19.33 -7.34 -17.25
N ARG A 581 19.04 -7.66 -18.51
CA ARG A 581 18.60 -9.02 -18.88
C ARG A 581 19.06 -9.40 -20.28
N GLY A 582 20.16 -10.16 -20.33
CA GLY A 582 20.36 -11.07 -21.46
C GLY A 582 19.15 -12.00 -21.50
N SER A 583 18.43 -12.02 -22.62
CA SER A 583 17.38 -12.97 -22.91
C SER A 583 17.94 -14.38 -22.78
N ARG A 584 17.72 -15.04 -21.65
CA ARG A 584 17.87 -16.48 -21.58
C ARG A 584 16.52 -17.07 -21.97
N THR A 585 16.39 -17.45 -23.23
CA THR A 585 15.46 -18.49 -23.65
C THR A 585 15.66 -19.68 -22.72
N PRO A 586 14.60 -20.28 -22.14
CA PRO A 586 14.72 -21.54 -21.44
C PRO A 586 15.30 -22.55 -22.43
N GLY A 587 16.50 -23.06 -22.16
CA GLY A 587 17.06 -24.17 -22.87
C GLY A 587 16.13 -25.39 -22.74
N PRO A 588 16.03 -26.26 -23.72
CA PRO A 588 15.20 -27.43 -23.63
C PRO A 588 15.63 -28.28 -22.45
N ASN A 589 14.67 -28.65 -21.63
CA ASN A 589 14.77 -29.55 -20.51
C ASN A 589 15.54 -30.82 -20.95
N PRO A 590 16.68 -31.19 -20.35
CA PRO A 590 17.33 -32.44 -20.68
C PRO A 590 16.40 -33.57 -20.25
N GLY A 591 15.94 -34.32 -21.25
CA GLY A 591 14.97 -35.38 -21.15
C GLY A 591 15.29 -36.37 -20.03
N MET A 592 14.24 -36.82 -19.39
CA MET A 592 14.24 -38.04 -18.58
C MET A 592 14.64 -39.21 -19.50
N GLY A 593 15.92 -39.57 -19.42
CA GLY A 593 16.40 -40.80 -19.99
C GLY A 593 15.84 -41.98 -19.21
N GLY A 594 14.96 -42.74 -19.81
CA GLY A 594 14.50 -44.02 -19.28
C GLY A 594 15.66 -44.96 -19.06
N SER A 595 15.68 -45.58 -17.90
CA SER A 595 16.50 -46.77 -17.61
C SER A 595 15.69 -48.01 -17.93
N PRO A 596 16.20 -48.96 -18.72
CA PRO A 596 15.61 -50.26 -18.81
C PRO A 596 16.23 -51.23 -17.78
N ARG A 597 15.36 -52.02 -17.19
CA ARG A 597 15.51 -53.21 -16.33
C ARG A 597 15.56 -52.97 -14.83
#